data_7ab9fd07ef1940361b0156c7ac92974f
#
_entry.id   7ab9fd07ef1940361b0156c7ac92974f
#
_cell.length_a   1.000
_cell.length_b   1.000
_cell.length_c   1.000
_cell.angle_alpha   90.00
_cell.angle_beta   90.00
_cell.angle_gamma   90.00
#
_symmetry.space_group_name_H-M   'P 1'
#
loop_
_entity.id
_entity.type
_entity.pdbx_description
1 polymer ?
#
loop_
_entity_poly.entity_id
_entity_poly.type
_entity_poly.pdbx_seq_one_letter_code
_entity_poly.pdbx_strand_id
1 'polypeptide(L)'
;MAKGHKDKVAVITGAANGLGQAFAKRLAEDGVNIACVDIADAAPTVKLVEAAGRKAIAIKCDVASEDSVKAMAAKVQDTFGRADIVINTAGIFPQTNLDTLTFAEWKRILGVNLDGTFLVSMAFIPGMKQRGWGRIVSMSSSTFGSVVTGFVPYVSSKAGIVGFTRAMASELGSFGITVNAIQPGLTRTPGATGRPPRAGFATMDDEFNAVAQLQAIKRIEEPDDLTGAVSFLTSDDAAFITGQTLNVDGGRVRS
;
A
#
# COMPACT_ATOMS: atom_id res chain seq x y z
N MET A 1 4.79 0.39 -21.10
CA MET A 1 3.51 0.74 -20.43
C MET A 1 2.69 -0.52 -20.22
N ALA A 2 2.18 -0.72 -19.02
CA ALA A 2 1.29 -1.84 -18.74
C ALA A 2 -0.05 -1.63 -19.47
N LYS A 3 -0.67 -2.73 -19.92
CA LYS A 3 -1.92 -2.67 -20.69
C LYS A 3 -3.07 -2.14 -19.84
N GLY A 4 -3.84 -1.19 -20.36
CA GLY A 4 -5.02 -0.64 -19.68
C GLY A 4 -4.76 0.53 -18.73
N HIS A 5 -3.51 0.97 -18.54
CA HIS A 5 -3.16 2.07 -17.62
C HIS A 5 -3.37 3.47 -18.21
N LYS A 6 -3.30 3.60 -19.53
CA LYS A 6 -3.36 4.92 -20.20
C LYS A 6 -4.55 5.74 -19.73
N ASP A 7 -4.28 6.94 -19.22
CA ASP A 7 -5.24 7.95 -18.76
C ASP A 7 -6.13 7.53 -17.57
N LYS A 8 -5.83 6.41 -16.91
CA LYS A 8 -6.45 6.03 -15.64
C LYS A 8 -6.02 6.99 -14.53
N VAL A 9 -6.76 6.97 -13.44
CA VAL A 9 -6.48 7.74 -12.23
C VAL A 9 -6.25 6.79 -11.06
N ALA A 10 -5.10 6.91 -10.41
CA ALA A 10 -4.78 6.18 -9.19
C ALA A 10 -4.80 7.09 -7.96
N VAL A 11 -5.40 6.60 -6.90
CA VAL A 11 -5.30 7.16 -5.56
C VAL A 11 -4.32 6.31 -4.78
N ILE A 12 -3.23 6.91 -4.31
CA ILE A 12 -2.16 6.21 -3.59
C ILE A 12 -2.02 6.84 -2.21
N THR A 13 -2.32 6.09 -1.16
CA THR A 13 -2.13 6.54 0.23
C THR A 13 -0.71 6.24 0.71
N GLY A 14 -0.19 7.03 1.67
CA GLY A 14 1.22 6.90 2.08
C GLY A 14 2.19 7.33 0.97
N ALA A 15 1.78 8.30 0.14
CA ALA A 15 2.48 8.67 -1.09
C ALA A 15 3.59 9.70 -0.91
N ALA A 16 3.83 10.22 0.29
CA ALA A 16 4.87 11.23 0.51
C ALA A 16 6.29 10.68 0.33
N ASN A 17 6.50 9.39 0.60
CA ASN A 17 7.80 8.73 0.51
C ASN A 17 7.69 7.21 0.35
N GLY A 18 8.83 6.50 0.36
CA GLY A 18 8.92 5.05 0.43
C GLY A 18 8.16 4.33 -0.68
N LEU A 19 7.38 3.31 -0.31
CA LEU A 19 6.64 2.48 -1.26
C LEU A 19 5.61 3.29 -2.05
N GLY A 20 4.82 4.14 -1.39
CA GLY A 20 3.78 4.93 -2.06
C GLY A 20 4.35 5.88 -3.09
N GLN A 21 5.48 6.51 -2.81
CA GLN A 21 6.20 7.35 -3.78
C GLN A 21 6.72 6.54 -4.97
N ALA A 22 7.34 5.37 -4.73
CA ALA A 22 7.83 4.50 -5.79
C ALA A 22 6.69 4.01 -6.70
N PHE A 23 5.54 3.64 -6.11
CA PHE A 23 4.35 3.23 -6.87
C PHE A 23 3.77 4.37 -7.69
N ALA A 24 3.72 5.60 -7.13
CA ALA A 24 3.25 6.79 -7.83
C ALA A 24 4.12 7.07 -9.07
N LYS A 25 5.44 7.06 -8.91
CA LYS A 25 6.39 7.23 -10.01
C LYS A 25 6.19 6.16 -11.09
N ARG A 26 6.17 4.88 -10.71
CA ARG A 26 6.01 3.77 -11.65
C ARG A 26 4.69 3.82 -12.41
N LEU A 27 3.57 4.03 -11.74
CA LEU A 27 2.28 4.11 -12.41
C LEU A 27 2.17 5.34 -13.31
N ALA A 28 2.83 6.45 -12.97
CA ALA A 28 2.94 7.60 -13.87
C ALA A 28 3.71 7.25 -15.14
N GLU A 29 4.83 6.55 -15.06
CA GLU A 29 5.59 6.03 -16.20
C GLU A 29 4.74 5.08 -17.05
N ASP A 30 3.80 4.35 -16.45
CA ASP A 30 2.84 3.48 -17.13
C ASP A 30 1.63 4.26 -17.72
N GLY A 31 1.55 5.59 -17.53
CA GLY A 31 0.53 6.44 -18.15
C GLY A 31 -0.65 6.81 -17.26
N VAL A 32 -0.56 6.59 -15.93
CA VAL A 32 -1.60 6.86 -14.93
C VAL A 32 -1.45 8.28 -14.36
N ASN A 33 -2.56 8.98 -14.13
CA ASN A 33 -2.60 10.22 -13.35
C ASN A 33 -2.75 9.88 -11.86
N ILE A 34 -2.13 10.66 -10.97
CA ILE A 34 -1.97 10.25 -9.57
C ILE A 34 -2.55 11.27 -8.59
N ALA A 35 -3.37 10.83 -7.67
CA ALA A 35 -3.66 11.52 -6.42
C ALA A 35 -2.71 10.99 -5.34
N CYS A 36 -1.71 11.79 -4.98
CA CYS A 36 -0.73 11.48 -3.93
C CYS A 36 -1.33 11.87 -2.57
N VAL A 37 -1.76 10.89 -1.81
CA VAL A 37 -2.48 11.07 -0.54
C VAL A 37 -1.56 10.71 0.62
N ASP A 38 -1.37 11.64 1.58
CA ASP A 38 -0.56 11.39 2.76
C ASP A 38 -0.95 12.35 3.89
N ILE A 39 -0.59 12.03 5.13
CA ILE A 39 -0.64 12.97 6.26
C ILE A 39 0.52 13.98 6.20
N ALA A 40 1.66 13.57 5.61
CA ALA A 40 2.82 14.40 5.32
C ALA A 40 2.71 15.08 3.96
N ASP A 41 3.67 15.96 3.65
CA ASP A 41 3.71 16.64 2.35
C ASP A 41 4.12 15.69 1.22
N ALA A 42 3.24 15.48 0.26
CA ALA A 42 3.47 14.66 -0.93
C ALA A 42 3.88 15.48 -2.18
N ALA A 43 4.15 16.78 -2.05
CA ALA A 43 4.59 17.63 -3.17
C ALA A 43 5.86 17.11 -3.89
N PRO A 44 6.86 16.53 -3.21
CA PRO A 44 7.99 15.89 -3.90
C PRO A 44 7.56 14.76 -4.84
N THR A 45 6.57 13.96 -4.45
CA THR A 45 6.04 12.87 -5.29
C THR A 45 5.25 13.41 -6.48
N VAL A 46 4.48 14.48 -6.29
CA VAL A 46 3.80 15.17 -7.41
C VAL A 46 4.80 15.57 -8.49
N LYS A 47 5.94 16.15 -8.12
CA LYS A 47 7.01 16.52 -9.07
C LYS A 47 7.55 15.32 -9.87
N LEU A 48 7.69 14.15 -9.23
CA LEU A 48 8.11 12.92 -9.92
C LEU A 48 7.07 12.45 -10.95
N VAL A 49 5.79 12.54 -10.62
CA VAL A 49 4.69 12.18 -11.53
C VAL A 49 4.61 13.15 -12.70
N GLU A 50 4.74 14.45 -12.44
CA GLU A 50 4.75 15.49 -13.49
C GLU A 50 5.96 15.36 -14.41
N ALA A 51 7.13 14.99 -13.89
CA ALA A 51 8.32 14.69 -14.69
C ALA A 51 8.12 13.49 -15.63
N ALA A 52 7.24 12.55 -15.27
CA ALA A 52 6.81 11.46 -16.15
C ALA A 52 5.69 11.88 -17.14
N GLY A 53 5.35 13.17 -17.21
CA GLY A 53 4.34 13.70 -18.13
C GLY A 53 2.89 13.42 -17.74
N ARG A 54 2.62 13.14 -16.45
CA ARG A 54 1.28 12.84 -15.96
C ARG A 54 0.77 13.91 -15.00
N LYS A 55 -0.57 14.02 -14.87
CA LYS A 55 -1.19 14.94 -13.91
C LYS A 55 -1.12 14.34 -12.50
N ALA A 56 -0.80 15.17 -11.52
CA ALA A 56 -0.82 14.78 -10.12
C ALA A 56 -1.36 15.88 -9.23
N ILE A 57 -1.88 15.48 -8.06
CA ILE A 57 -2.20 16.39 -6.95
C ILE A 57 -1.71 15.77 -5.64
N ALA A 58 -1.28 16.61 -4.71
CA ALA A 58 -1.05 16.24 -3.32
C ALA A 58 -2.31 16.52 -2.50
N ILE A 59 -2.73 15.56 -1.70
CA ILE A 59 -3.88 15.70 -0.79
C ILE A 59 -3.46 15.27 0.60
N LYS A 60 -3.55 16.20 1.57
CA LYS A 60 -3.36 15.85 2.98
C LYS A 60 -4.58 15.09 3.48
N CYS A 61 -4.36 13.88 4.01
CA CYS A 61 -5.43 13.03 4.53
C CYS A 61 -4.92 12.12 5.63
N ASP A 62 -5.64 12.09 6.76
CA ASP A 62 -5.54 11.04 7.76
C ASP A 62 -6.52 9.92 7.35
N VAL A 63 -5.97 8.78 6.95
CA VAL A 63 -6.78 7.63 6.49
C VAL A 63 -7.61 6.99 7.61
N ALA A 64 -7.26 7.22 8.89
CA ALA A 64 -8.02 6.75 10.04
C ALA A 64 -9.25 7.64 10.36
N SER A 65 -9.41 8.78 9.68
CA SER A 65 -10.53 9.70 9.85
C SER A 65 -11.51 9.60 8.67
N GLU A 66 -12.73 9.19 8.94
CA GLU A 66 -13.80 9.09 7.94
C GLU A 66 -14.04 10.43 7.22
N ASP A 67 -14.08 11.54 7.98
CA ASP A 67 -14.29 12.88 7.39
C ASP A 67 -13.12 13.32 6.53
N SER A 68 -11.88 12.99 6.94
CA SER A 68 -10.69 13.28 6.14
C SER A 68 -10.70 12.48 4.83
N VAL A 69 -11.11 11.21 4.88
CA VAL A 69 -11.23 10.36 3.68
C VAL A 69 -12.35 10.85 2.76
N LYS A 70 -13.51 11.29 3.29
CA LYS A 70 -14.58 11.89 2.49
C LYS A 70 -14.12 13.16 1.78
N ALA A 71 -13.42 14.06 2.47
CA ALA A 71 -12.88 15.28 1.89
C ALA A 71 -11.83 14.97 0.80
N MET A 72 -10.96 14.00 1.03
CA MET A 72 -9.98 13.53 0.06
C MET A 72 -10.69 12.97 -1.20
N ALA A 73 -11.70 12.13 -1.03
CA ALA A 73 -12.44 11.55 -2.16
C ALA A 73 -13.15 12.62 -3.00
N ALA A 74 -13.76 13.63 -2.36
CA ALA A 74 -14.35 14.78 -3.05
C ALA A 74 -13.30 15.54 -3.86
N LYS A 75 -12.12 15.79 -3.29
CA LYS A 75 -11.02 16.48 -3.99
C LYS A 75 -10.50 15.70 -5.20
N VAL A 76 -10.42 14.37 -5.11
CA VAL A 76 -10.09 13.49 -6.25
C VAL A 76 -11.16 13.60 -7.32
N GLN A 77 -12.44 13.54 -6.95
CA GLN A 77 -13.57 13.65 -7.87
C GLN A 77 -13.58 15.01 -8.58
N ASP A 78 -13.38 16.11 -7.87
CA ASP A 78 -13.35 17.47 -8.44
C ASP A 78 -12.18 17.66 -9.42
N THR A 79 -11.04 17.02 -9.15
CA THR A 79 -9.81 17.22 -9.95
C THR A 79 -9.76 16.32 -11.18
N PHE A 80 -10.15 15.06 -11.03
CA PHE A 80 -9.98 14.04 -12.07
C PHE A 80 -11.32 13.49 -12.60
N GLY A 81 -12.43 13.73 -11.91
CA GLY A 81 -13.74 13.18 -12.26
C GLY A 81 -13.89 11.67 -12.03
N ARG A 82 -12.81 11.00 -11.58
CA ARG A 82 -12.79 9.54 -11.39
C ARG A 82 -11.61 9.07 -10.51
N ALA A 83 -11.72 7.86 -9.99
CA ALA A 83 -10.60 7.06 -9.52
C ALA A 83 -10.80 5.62 -10.01
N ASP A 84 -9.80 5.05 -10.63
CA ASP A 84 -9.84 3.72 -11.26
C ASP A 84 -9.01 2.71 -10.46
N ILE A 85 -7.95 3.18 -9.85
CA ILE A 85 -6.98 2.40 -9.11
C ILE A 85 -6.88 2.96 -7.69
N VAL A 86 -6.90 2.10 -6.69
CA VAL A 86 -6.64 2.44 -5.29
C VAL A 86 -5.48 1.61 -4.79
N ILE A 87 -4.43 2.28 -4.30
CA ILE A 87 -3.29 1.63 -3.66
C ILE A 87 -3.25 2.05 -2.20
N ASN A 88 -3.59 1.14 -1.30
CA ASN A 88 -3.55 1.35 0.14
C ASN A 88 -2.15 1.03 0.67
N THR A 89 -1.28 2.06 0.72
CA THR A 89 0.11 1.94 1.18
C THR A 89 0.32 2.59 2.55
N ALA A 90 -0.55 3.53 2.97
CA ALA A 90 -0.47 4.14 4.28
C ALA A 90 -0.48 3.09 5.39
N GLY A 91 0.43 3.23 6.34
CA GLY A 91 0.52 2.29 7.46
C GLY A 91 1.60 2.69 8.45
N ILE A 92 1.41 2.25 9.68
CA ILE A 92 2.35 2.43 10.78
C ILE A 92 2.73 1.08 11.37
N PHE A 93 3.97 0.94 11.80
CA PHE A 93 4.52 -0.32 12.34
C PHE A 93 5.47 -0.08 13.53
N PRO A 94 4.98 0.61 14.58
CA PRO A 94 5.77 0.77 15.79
C PRO A 94 6.03 -0.60 16.41
N GLN A 95 7.23 -0.77 16.94
CA GLN A 95 7.54 -1.91 17.79
C GLN A 95 7.04 -1.62 19.21
N THR A 96 6.18 -2.49 19.74
CA THR A 96 5.58 -2.34 21.07
C THR A 96 5.79 -3.59 21.89
N ASN A 97 6.29 -3.44 23.10
CA ASN A 97 6.38 -4.57 24.04
C ASN A 97 4.95 -5.00 24.45
N LEU A 98 4.71 -6.31 24.43
CA LEU A 98 3.40 -6.87 24.77
C LEU A 98 2.95 -6.48 26.21
N ASP A 99 3.89 -6.41 27.16
CA ASP A 99 3.60 -6.08 28.56
C ASP A 99 3.15 -4.61 28.76
N THR A 100 3.49 -3.73 27.80
CA THR A 100 3.16 -2.29 27.86
C THR A 100 2.17 -1.87 26.78
N LEU A 101 1.72 -2.80 25.94
CA LEU A 101 0.76 -2.52 24.87
C LEU A 101 -0.59 -2.08 25.47
N THR A 102 -0.99 -0.85 25.16
CA THR A 102 -2.30 -0.32 25.56
C THR A 102 -3.38 -0.58 24.49
N PHE A 103 -4.64 -0.63 24.92
CA PHE A 103 -5.76 -0.72 23.98
C PHE A 103 -5.85 0.49 23.05
N ALA A 104 -5.47 1.66 23.51
CA ALA A 104 -5.42 2.87 22.70
C ALA A 104 -4.39 2.74 21.54
N GLU A 105 -3.21 2.20 21.83
CA GLU A 105 -2.18 1.95 20.81
C GLU A 105 -2.61 0.85 19.84
N TRP A 106 -3.19 -0.25 20.34
CA TRP A 106 -3.83 -1.27 19.51
C TRP A 106 -4.82 -0.63 18.52
N LYS A 107 -5.78 0.15 19.00
CA LYS A 107 -6.78 0.82 18.17
C LYS A 107 -6.16 1.78 17.16
N ARG A 108 -5.14 2.53 17.56
CA ARG A 108 -4.43 3.45 16.66
C ARG A 108 -3.80 2.73 15.49
N ILE A 109 -3.14 1.59 15.74
CA ILE A 109 -2.46 0.82 14.68
C ILE A 109 -3.48 0.17 13.75
N LEU A 110 -4.53 -0.45 14.29
CA LEU A 110 -5.59 -1.02 13.47
C LEU A 110 -6.34 0.08 12.70
N GLY A 111 -6.64 1.21 13.33
CA GLY A 111 -7.31 2.35 12.72
C GLY A 111 -6.60 2.86 11.47
N VAL A 112 -5.27 3.03 11.54
CA VAL A 112 -4.50 3.45 10.35
C VAL A 112 -4.39 2.33 9.32
N ASN A 113 -3.99 1.12 9.74
CA ASN A 113 -3.59 0.08 8.80
C ASN A 113 -4.78 -0.66 8.17
N LEU A 114 -5.82 -0.96 8.95
CA LEU A 114 -6.97 -1.77 8.52
C LEU A 114 -8.20 -0.93 8.25
N ASP A 115 -8.64 -0.12 9.23
CA ASP A 115 -9.83 0.72 9.04
C ASP A 115 -9.59 1.77 7.96
N GLY A 116 -8.39 2.36 7.89
CA GLY A 116 -7.99 3.27 6.81
C GLY A 116 -8.02 2.61 5.42
N THR A 117 -7.56 1.36 5.31
CA THR A 117 -7.66 0.57 4.07
C THR A 117 -9.13 0.37 3.65
N PHE A 118 -10.01 0.07 4.61
CA PHE A 118 -11.45 -0.03 4.38
C PHE A 118 -12.04 1.31 3.92
N LEU A 119 -11.85 2.38 4.68
CA LEU A 119 -12.42 3.69 4.40
C LEU A 119 -12.03 4.22 3.01
N VAL A 120 -10.74 4.16 2.68
CA VAL A 120 -10.24 4.62 1.38
C VAL A 120 -10.78 3.78 0.24
N SER A 121 -10.81 2.46 0.38
CA SER A 121 -11.37 1.57 -0.66
C SER A 121 -12.85 1.85 -0.88
N MET A 122 -13.64 1.93 0.18
CA MET A 122 -15.09 2.18 0.10
C MET A 122 -15.45 3.51 -0.55
N ALA A 123 -14.61 4.54 -0.42
CA ALA A 123 -14.85 5.85 -0.99
C ALA A 123 -14.92 5.84 -2.54
N PHE A 124 -14.25 4.89 -3.20
CA PHE A 124 -14.14 4.87 -4.67
C PHE A 124 -14.89 3.73 -5.35
N ILE A 125 -15.31 2.69 -4.61
CA ILE A 125 -16.04 1.53 -5.13
C ILE A 125 -17.32 1.92 -5.89
N PRO A 126 -18.18 2.85 -5.42
CA PRO A 126 -19.39 3.21 -6.18
C PRO A 126 -19.10 3.68 -7.61
N GLY A 127 -18.11 4.54 -7.78
CA GLY A 127 -17.68 5.01 -9.10
C GLY A 127 -17.04 3.91 -9.95
N MET A 128 -16.28 2.99 -9.35
CA MET A 128 -15.71 1.83 -10.05
C MET A 128 -16.84 0.90 -10.55
N LYS A 129 -17.85 0.62 -9.70
CA LYS A 129 -19.03 -0.21 -10.08
C LYS A 129 -19.78 0.39 -11.26
N GLN A 130 -20.02 1.70 -11.27
CA GLN A 130 -20.71 2.39 -12.38
C GLN A 130 -19.95 2.25 -13.71
N ARG A 131 -18.61 2.22 -13.65
CA ARG A 131 -17.77 2.09 -14.85
C ARG A 131 -17.49 0.64 -15.26
N GLY A 132 -17.85 -0.35 -14.44
CA GLY A 132 -17.54 -1.75 -14.70
C GLY A 132 -16.03 -2.06 -14.70
N TRP A 133 -15.21 -1.25 -14.01
CA TRP A 133 -13.76 -1.40 -13.97
C TRP A 133 -13.18 -0.80 -12.69
N GLY A 134 -12.29 -1.51 -12.04
CA GLY A 134 -11.55 -1.02 -10.88
C GLY A 134 -10.41 -1.96 -10.49
N ARG A 135 -9.38 -1.40 -9.85
CA ARG A 135 -8.24 -2.15 -9.30
C ARG A 135 -7.94 -1.64 -7.90
N ILE A 136 -7.96 -2.54 -6.92
CA ILE A 136 -7.61 -2.23 -5.53
C ILE A 136 -6.45 -3.12 -5.12
N VAL A 137 -5.34 -2.51 -4.69
CA VAL A 137 -4.17 -3.23 -4.18
C VAL A 137 -3.82 -2.68 -2.79
N SER A 138 -3.72 -3.57 -1.81
CA SER A 138 -3.43 -3.20 -0.42
C SER A 138 -2.14 -3.82 0.07
N MET A 139 -1.38 -3.10 0.90
CA MET A 139 -0.13 -3.61 1.47
C MET A 139 -0.39 -4.40 2.74
N SER A 140 -0.25 -5.73 2.66
CA SER A 140 -0.11 -6.61 3.81
C SER A 140 1.36 -6.64 4.27
N SER A 141 1.90 -7.74 4.72
CA SER A 141 3.32 -7.88 5.09
C SER A 141 3.72 -9.34 5.19
N SER A 142 4.93 -9.70 4.80
CA SER A 142 5.50 -11.03 5.02
C SER A 142 5.78 -11.34 6.50
N THR A 143 5.70 -10.34 7.40
CA THR A 143 5.74 -10.56 8.85
C THR A 143 4.62 -11.47 9.34
N PHE A 144 3.49 -11.53 8.62
CA PHE A 144 2.40 -12.45 8.90
C PHE A 144 2.82 -13.93 8.86
N GLY A 145 3.73 -14.29 7.98
CA GLY A 145 4.31 -15.63 7.87
C GLY A 145 5.67 -15.80 8.56
N SER A 146 6.12 -14.82 9.37
CA SER A 146 7.44 -14.79 9.99
C SER A 146 7.35 -14.82 11.51
N VAL A 147 8.40 -15.30 12.18
CA VAL A 147 8.53 -15.19 13.63
C VAL A 147 9.11 -13.81 13.95
N VAL A 148 8.28 -12.92 14.50
CA VAL A 148 8.65 -11.56 14.91
C VAL A 148 8.02 -11.24 16.26
N THR A 149 8.72 -10.50 17.11
CA THR A 149 8.23 -10.02 18.41
C THR A 149 8.02 -8.51 18.39
N GLY A 150 7.13 -8.01 19.24
CA GLY A 150 6.85 -6.57 19.35
C GLY A 150 5.94 -6.00 18.26
N PHE A 151 5.26 -6.84 17.49
CA PHE A 151 4.41 -6.40 16.36
C PHE A 151 2.98 -6.95 16.41
N VAL A 152 2.46 -7.30 17.60
CA VAL A 152 1.13 -7.91 17.73
C VAL A 152 0.04 -7.11 17.02
N PRO A 153 -0.15 -5.78 17.24
CA PRO A 153 -1.19 -5.03 16.54
C PRO A 153 -0.91 -4.90 15.04
N TYR A 154 0.35 -4.72 14.66
CA TYR A 154 0.76 -4.60 13.27
C TYR A 154 0.47 -5.88 12.48
N VAL A 155 0.96 -7.03 12.96
CA VAL A 155 0.72 -8.33 12.32
C VAL A 155 -0.77 -8.62 12.23
N SER A 156 -1.55 -8.34 13.30
CA SER A 156 -3.00 -8.50 13.30
C SER A 156 -3.66 -7.63 12.22
N SER A 157 -3.25 -6.36 12.08
CA SER A 157 -3.78 -5.47 11.04
C SER A 157 -3.45 -5.96 9.63
N LYS A 158 -2.23 -6.46 9.41
CA LYS A 158 -1.78 -6.95 8.11
C LYS A 158 -2.40 -8.31 7.72
N ALA A 159 -2.67 -9.17 8.70
CA ALA A 159 -3.50 -10.36 8.50
C ALA A 159 -4.95 -9.99 8.17
N GLY A 160 -5.50 -8.98 8.84
CA GLY A 160 -6.82 -8.43 8.54
C GLY A 160 -6.97 -7.95 7.10
N ILE A 161 -5.92 -7.34 6.52
CA ILE A 161 -5.90 -6.93 5.10
C ILE A 161 -6.03 -8.14 4.17
N VAL A 162 -5.46 -9.30 4.50
CA VAL A 162 -5.61 -10.52 3.69
C VAL A 162 -7.08 -10.98 3.69
N GLY A 163 -7.71 -11.03 4.86
CA GLY A 163 -9.14 -11.35 4.99
C GLY A 163 -10.02 -10.35 4.24
N PHE A 164 -9.78 -9.05 4.43
CA PHE A 164 -10.47 -7.97 3.71
C PHE A 164 -10.35 -8.12 2.19
N THR A 165 -9.15 -8.37 1.69
CA THR A 165 -8.87 -8.56 0.26
C THR A 165 -9.72 -9.69 -0.34
N ARG A 166 -9.77 -10.85 0.32
CA ARG A 166 -10.52 -12.03 -0.14
C ARG A 166 -12.03 -11.78 -0.14
N ALA A 167 -12.55 -11.18 0.94
CA ALA A 167 -13.97 -10.86 1.05
C ALA A 167 -14.40 -9.84 -0.01
N MET A 168 -13.65 -8.73 -0.14
CA MET A 168 -13.95 -7.69 -1.12
C MET A 168 -13.84 -8.18 -2.57
N ALA A 169 -12.90 -9.07 -2.87
CA ALA A 169 -12.78 -9.69 -4.19
C ALA A 169 -14.05 -10.47 -4.58
N SER A 170 -14.64 -11.20 -3.64
CA SER A 170 -15.89 -11.95 -3.84
C SER A 170 -17.08 -11.04 -4.11
N GLU A 171 -17.16 -9.90 -3.41
CA GLU A 171 -18.25 -8.92 -3.54
C GLU A 171 -18.16 -8.09 -4.83
N LEU A 172 -16.95 -7.89 -5.36
CA LEU A 172 -16.71 -6.90 -6.41
C LEU A 172 -16.39 -7.51 -7.78
N GLY A 173 -16.12 -8.80 -7.85
CA GLY A 173 -15.71 -9.47 -9.10
C GLY A 173 -16.73 -9.34 -10.22
N SER A 174 -18.05 -9.44 -9.92
CA SER A 174 -19.13 -9.28 -10.90
C SER A 174 -19.22 -7.87 -11.51
N PHE A 175 -18.55 -6.88 -10.91
CA PHE A 175 -18.48 -5.50 -11.41
C PHE A 175 -17.18 -5.21 -12.18
N GLY A 176 -16.38 -6.23 -12.55
CA GLY A 176 -15.11 -6.03 -13.24
C GLY A 176 -14.01 -5.39 -12.38
N ILE A 177 -14.16 -5.45 -11.05
CA ILE A 177 -13.21 -4.91 -10.09
C ILE A 177 -12.38 -6.04 -9.49
N THR A 178 -11.05 -5.91 -9.52
CA THR A 178 -10.16 -6.85 -8.82
C THR A 178 -9.64 -6.23 -7.52
N VAL A 179 -9.52 -7.06 -6.50
CA VAL A 179 -8.98 -6.68 -5.19
C VAL A 179 -7.88 -7.67 -4.83
N ASN A 180 -6.65 -7.19 -4.68
CA ASN A 180 -5.48 -8.01 -4.36
C ASN A 180 -4.65 -7.36 -3.25
N ALA A 181 -3.75 -8.13 -2.66
CA ALA A 181 -2.79 -7.65 -1.68
C ALA A 181 -1.35 -8.00 -2.10
N ILE A 182 -0.39 -7.21 -1.65
CA ILE A 182 1.04 -7.51 -1.73
C ILE A 182 1.57 -7.66 -0.31
N GLN A 183 2.46 -8.60 -0.10
CA GLN A 183 3.21 -8.81 1.15
C GLN A 183 4.68 -8.48 0.94
N PRO A 184 5.10 -7.23 1.20
CA PRO A 184 6.51 -6.85 1.19
C PRO A 184 7.30 -7.57 2.29
N GLY A 185 8.60 -7.74 2.06
CA GLY A 185 9.57 -8.06 3.08
C GLY A 185 9.96 -6.85 3.94
N LEU A 186 11.20 -6.83 4.42
CA LEU A 186 11.78 -5.66 5.06
C LEU A 186 12.37 -4.75 3.99
N THR A 187 11.56 -3.88 3.43
CA THR A 187 11.95 -2.93 2.39
C THR A 187 12.66 -1.72 3.00
N ARG A 188 13.77 -1.29 2.40
CA ARG A 188 14.50 -0.09 2.81
C ARG A 188 13.73 1.18 2.42
N THR A 189 12.94 1.68 3.33
CA THR A 189 12.15 2.91 3.20
C THR A 189 12.49 3.90 4.32
N PRO A 190 12.21 5.19 4.18
CA PRO A 190 12.38 6.16 5.27
C PRO A 190 11.66 5.74 6.55
N GLY A 191 10.46 5.16 6.45
CA GLY A 191 9.73 4.66 7.61
C GLY A 191 10.43 3.48 8.30
N ALA A 192 11.10 2.60 7.54
CA ALA A 192 11.85 1.48 8.11
C ALA A 192 13.19 1.93 8.69
N THR A 193 13.92 2.83 8.01
CA THR A 193 15.23 3.33 8.50
C THR A 193 15.10 4.32 9.65
N GLY A 194 13.95 4.99 9.78
CA GLY A 194 13.69 5.98 10.83
C GLY A 194 13.32 5.39 12.21
N ARG A 195 13.18 4.07 12.33
CA ARG A 195 12.92 3.39 13.61
C ARG A 195 14.22 2.84 14.22
N PRO A 196 14.25 2.57 15.53
CA PRO A 196 15.35 1.81 16.11
C PRO A 196 15.38 0.38 15.56
N PRO A 197 16.56 -0.25 15.46
CA PRO A 197 16.69 -1.65 15.10
C PRO A 197 16.01 -2.55 16.14
N ARG A 198 15.59 -3.74 15.73
CA ARG A 198 15.06 -4.74 16.66
C ARG A 198 16.16 -5.21 17.62
N ALA A 199 15.72 -5.72 18.78
CA ALA A 199 16.63 -6.30 19.76
C ALA A 199 17.55 -7.35 19.11
N GLY A 200 18.85 -7.26 19.40
CA GLY A 200 19.88 -8.11 18.83
C GLY A 200 20.64 -7.51 17.64
N PHE A 201 20.24 -6.34 17.14
CA PHE A 201 20.95 -5.62 16.08
C PHE A 201 21.48 -4.27 16.59
N ALA A 202 22.71 -3.93 16.21
CA ALA A 202 23.32 -2.65 16.58
C ALA A 202 22.80 -1.50 15.72
N THR A 203 22.57 -1.74 14.43
CA THR A 203 22.09 -0.76 13.47
C THR A 203 20.94 -1.31 12.63
N MET A 204 20.21 -0.41 11.94
CA MET A 204 19.21 -0.82 10.96
C MET A 204 19.84 -1.56 9.76
N ASP A 205 21.05 -1.22 9.36
CA ASP A 205 21.75 -1.92 8.28
C ASP A 205 22.12 -3.36 8.68
N ASP A 206 22.47 -3.61 9.94
CA ASP A 206 22.67 -4.97 10.45
C ASP A 206 21.37 -5.79 10.36
N GLU A 207 20.24 -5.17 10.72
CA GLU A 207 18.93 -5.81 10.62
C GLU A 207 18.55 -6.10 9.15
N PHE A 208 18.73 -5.15 8.25
CA PHE A 208 18.47 -5.34 6.80
C PHE A 208 19.33 -6.46 6.23
N ASN A 209 20.63 -6.47 6.53
CA ASN A 209 21.55 -7.50 6.05
C ASN A 209 21.18 -8.88 6.61
N ALA A 210 20.84 -8.98 7.89
CA ALA A 210 20.41 -10.24 8.49
C ALA A 210 19.13 -10.78 7.84
N VAL A 211 18.15 -9.91 7.58
CA VAL A 211 16.92 -10.30 6.87
C VAL A 211 17.23 -10.74 5.44
N ALA A 212 18.11 -10.05 4.72
CA ALA A 212 18.53 -10.42 3.37
C ALA A 212 19.15 -11.83 3.33
N GLN A 213 19.86 -12.26 4.38
CA GLN A 213 20.40 -13.63 4.46
C GLN A 213 19.32 -14.71 4.66
N LEU A 214 18.14 -14.35 5.12
CA LEU A 214 17.02 -15.29 5.25
C LEU A 214 16.20 -15.43 3.95
N GLN A 215 16.41 -14.55 2.98
CA GLN A 215 15.74 -14.57 1.68
C GLN A 215 16.39 -15.58 0.72
N ALA A 216 15.66 -16.01 -0.30
CA ALA A 216 16.27 -16.75 -1.42
C ALA A 216 17.14 -15.81 -2.27
N ILE A 217 16.67 -14.58 -2.51
CA ILE A 217 17.42 -13.51 -3.17
C ILE A 217 18.20 -12.73 -2.11
N LYS A 218 19.54 -12.93 -2.04
CA LYS A 218 20.42 -12.45 -0.98
C LYS A 218 20.80 -10.98 -1.13
N ARG A 219 19.84 -10.09 -1.12
CA ARG A 219 20.05 -8.64 -1.08
C ARG A 219 18.94 -7.93 -0.33
N ILE A 220 19.18 -6.72 0.09
CA ILE A 220 18.17 -5.87 0.71
C ILE A 220 17.07 -5.57 -0.30
N GLU A 221 15.83 -5.59 0.16
CA GLU A 221 14.66 -5.22 -0.64
C GLU A 221 14.53 -3.70 -0.69
N GLU A 222 14.46 -3.18 -1.91
CA GLU A 222 14.26 -1.76 -2.20
C GLU A 222 12.84 -1.49 -2.71
N PRO A 223 12.29 -0.26 -2.59
CA PRO A 223 10.94 0.05 -3.07
C PRO A 223 10.68 -0.33 -4.52
N ASP A 224 11.69 -0.23 -5.39
CA ASP A 224 11.57 -0.55 -6.80
C ASP A 224 11.31 -2.04 -7.06
N ASP A 225 11.66 -2.93 -6.14
CA ASP A 225 11.39 -4.37 -6.26
C ASP A 225 9.90 -4.71 -6.27
N LEU A 226 9.06 -3.83 -5.68
CA LEU A 226 7.62 -4.03 -5.59
C LEU A 226 6.84 -3.33 -6.72
N THR A 227 7.45 -2.38 -7.41
CA THR A 227 6.76 -1.55 -8.42
C THR A 227 6.22 -2.37 -9.59
N GLY A 228 6.95 -3.40 -10.01
CA GLY A 228 6.51 -4.32 -11.07
C GLY A 228 5.26 -5.09 -10.70
N ALA A 229 5.16 -5.57 -9.45
CA ALA A 229 4.00 -6.29 -8.96
C ALA A 229 2.75 -5.39 -8.89
N VAL A 230 2.90 -4.14 -8.41
CA VAL A 230 1.82 -3.15 -8.39
C VAL A 230 1.37 -2.82 -9.81
N SER A 231 2.30 -2.53 -10.72
CA SER A 231 2.00 -2.25 -12.11
C SER A 231 1.23 -3.41 -12.78
N PHE A 232 1.66 -4.65 -12.57
CA PHE A 232 0.98 -5.83 -13.09
C PHE A 232 -0.42 -5.99 -12.51
N LEU A 233 -0.58 -5.99 -11.18
CA LEU A 233 -1.87 -6.23 -10.51
C LEU A 233 -2.91 -5.13 -10.80
N THR A 234 -2.49 -3.94 -11.20
CA THR A 234 -3.39 -2.84 -11.57
C THR A 234 -3.67 -2.75 -13.06
N SER A 235 -3.05 -3.59 -13.88
CA SER A 235 -3.21 -3.64 -15.33
C SER A 235 -4.38 -4.52 -15.80
N ASP A 236 -4.65 -4.51 -17.10
CA ASP A 236 -5.57 -5.46 -17.74
C ASP A 236 -4.99 -6.87 -17.86
N ASP A 237 -3.67 -7.03 -17.78
CA ASP A 237 -3.02 -8.35 -17.81
C ASP A 237 -3.34 -9.16 -16.54
N ALA A 238 -3.73 -8.49 -15.44
CA ALA A 238 -4.21 -9.12 -14.21
C ALA A 238 -5.75 -9.14 -14.08
N ALA A 239 -6.50 -8.96 -15.16
CA ALA A 239 -7.96 -8.85 -15.11
C ALA A 239 -8.68 -10.09 -14.55
N PHE A 240 -8.03 -11.26 -14.55
CA PHE A 240 -8.57 -12.51 -14.00
C PHE A 240 -7.89 -12.93 -12.68
N ILE A 241 -7.16 -11.99 -12.04
CA ILE A 241 -6.48 -12.21 -10.76
C ILE A 241 -7.18 -11.35 -9.70
N THR A 242 -7.88 -11.97 -8.76
CA THR A 242 -8.56 -11.30 -7.66
C THR A 242 -8.55 -12.16 -6.41
N GLY A 243 -8.60 -11.52 -5.22
CA GLY A 243 -8.55 -12.20 -3.93
C GLY A 243 -7.17 -12.76 -3.56
N GLN A 244 -6.13 -12.43 -4.34
CA GLN A 244 -4.81 -12.99 -4.15
C GLN A 244 -3.95 -12.11 -3.23
N THR A 245 -3.02 -12.79 -2.56
CA THR A 245 -1.98 -12.12 -1.77
C THR A 245 -0.63 -12.57 -2.31
N LEU A 246 0.10 -11.64 -2.92
CA LEU A 246 1.38 -11.91 -3.57
C LEU A 246 2.54 -11.56 -2.63
N ASN A 247 3.36 -12.56 -2.27
CA ASN A 247 4.62 -12.31 -1.57
C ASN A 247 5.64 -11.69 -2.54
N VAL A 248 6.18 -10.54 -2.16
CA VAL A 248 7.31 -9.89 -2.82
C VAL A 248 8.31 -9.58 -1.72
N ASP A 249 9.10 -10.58 -1.32
CA ASP A 249 9.98 -10.54 -0.15
C ASP A 249 11.30 -11.31 -0.37
N GLY A 250 11.71 -11.45 -1.62
CA GLY A 250 12.90 -12.19 -2.00
C GLY A 250 12.84 -13.69 -1.72
N GLY A 251 11.64 -14.24 -1.51
CA GLY A 251 11.41 -15.66 -1.22
C GLY A 251 11.73 -16.04 0.24
N ARG A 252 11.56 -15.09 1.16
CA ARG A 252 11.71 -15.32 2.60
C ARG A 252 10.57 -16.15 3.18
N VAL A 253 9.34 -15.78 2.81
CA VAL A 253 8.13 -16.49 3.23
C VAL A 253 7.50 -17.16 2.01
N ARG A 254 7.08 -18.41 2.18
CA ARG A 254 6.37 -19.18 1.15
C ARG A 254 4.98 -19.48 1.66
N SER A 255 3.96 -19.14 0.90
CA SER A 255 2.54 -19.47 1.15
C SER A 255 2.09 -20.62 0.27
#